data_d4e2aeed45006406fbf7bc5be6b76a36
#
_entry.id   d4e2aeed45006406fbf7bc5be6b76a36
#
_cell.length_a   1.000
_cell.length_b   1.000
_cell.length_c   1.000
_cell.angle_alpha   90.00
_cell.angle_beta   90.00
_cell.angle_gamma   90.00
#
_symmetry.space_group_name_H-M   'P 1'
#
loop_
_entity.id
_entity.type
_entity.pdbx_description
1 polymer ?
#
loop_
_entity_poly.entity_id
_entity_poly.type
_entity_poly.pdbx_seq_one_letter_code
_entity_poly.pdbx_strand_id
1 'polypeptide(L)'
;MKHFSEFSTGEWLQLLPLRHAFKQLRNDAVLSVYLKRSTRALPAFLHDNAPLHGKNIALVIAFGQPRVLDFLLAKASQFLPDAHFLVFDNSPKTTARVEIEEVCRKHKVGYLALPRNSTRHPNRSHGLAMTWIFRNVVRAIQPRMFAFIDHDLIPFKTVELGQTLGNRPFFGPVRTHKSTEADKIGSQCWSLWAGYCLYNFSVVKELPLNFLYDFSRGLDTGGRNWHWLYKHYDQPRPDFADSHKISLTDSKTGLAHQVRMVDGRWLYFRGTSYRREVQEQMDLYERMANALAATGPETTSF
;
A
#
# COMPACT_ATOMS: atom_id res chain seq x y z
N MET A 1 32.55 24.58 -9.53
CA MET A 1 32.71 23.13 -9.20
C MET A 1 33.62 23.04 -7.99
N LYS A 2 33.28 22.27 -6.97
CA LYS A 2 34.20 21.97 -5.85
C LYS A 2 35.38 21.18 -6.39
N HIS A 3 36.60 21.54 -5.93
CA HIS A 3 37.79 20.74 -6.20
C HIS A 3 37.73 19.41 -5.43
N PHE A 4 38.35 18.36 -5.92
CA PHE A 4 38.31 17.03 -5.29
C PHE A 4 38.74 17.02 -3.81
N SER A 5 39.65 17.91 -3.41
CA SER A 5 40.11 18.08 -2.03
C SER A 5 39.11 18.76 -1.10
N GLU A 6 38.04 19.35 -1.64
CA GLU A 6 37.01 20.07 -0.86
C GLU A 6 35.84 19.21 -0.42
N PHE A 7 35.84 17.92 -0.83
CA PHE A 7 34.83 16.96 -0.42
C PHE A 7 35.19 16.34 0.92
N SER A 8 34.30 16.43 1.87
CA SER A 8 34.39 15.68 3.13
C SER A 8 34.29 14.16 2.87
N THR A 9 34.79 13.36 3.81
CA THR A 9 34.65 11.89 3.75
C THR A 9 33.19 11.46 3.61
N GLY A 10 32.26 12.19 4.25
CA GLY A 10 30.82 11.92 4.13
C GLY A 10 30.27 12.22 2.73
N GLU A 11 30.75 13.27 2.06
CA GLU A 11 30.38 13.61 0.69
C GLU A 11 30.96 12.58 -0.29
N TRP A 12 32.21 12.17 -0.10
CA TRP A 12 32.81 11.08 -0.88
C TRP A 12 32.04 9.77 -0.76
N LEU A 13 31.62 9.41 0.45
CA LEU A 13 30.80 8.21 0.68
C LEU A 13 29.40 8.34 0.01
N GLN A 14 28.92 9.55 -0.19
CA GLN A 14 27.66 9.78 -0.93
C GLN A 14 27.81 9.62 -2.45
N LEU A 15 28.96 10.00 -3.00
CA LEU A 15 29.28 9.86 -4.43
C LEU A 15 29.58 8.42 -4.83
N LEU A 16 29.94 7.55 -3.89
CA LEU A 16 30.23 6.15 -4.20
C LEU A 16 28.93 5.40 -4.58
N PRO A 17 28.87 4.75 -5.76
CA PRO A 17 27.73 3.90 -6.16
C PRO A 17 27.49 2.76 -5.15
N LEU A 18 28.49 2.42 -4.34
CA LEU A 18 28.44 1.44 -3.26
C LEU A 18 27.38 1.76 -2.18
N ARG A 19 27.05 3.03 -1.94
CA ARG A 19 26.04 3.40 -0.93
C ARG A 19 24.66 2.77 -1.23
N HIS A 20 24.26 2.79 -2.48
CA HIS A 20 22.98 2.16 -2.91
C HIS A 20 23.08 0.64 -2.82
N ALA A 21 24.20 0.05 -3.21
CA ALA A 21 24.46 -1.38 -3.08
C ALA A 21 24.40 -1.84 -1.61
N PHE A 22 25.05 -1.13 -0.68
CA PHE A 22 24.97 -1.44 0.75
C PHE A 22 23.56 -1.31 1.32
N LYS A 23 22.80 -0.26 0.94
CA LYS A 23 21.41 -0.12 1.37
C LYS A 23 20.55 -1.28 0.83
N GLN A 24 20.80 -1.68 -0.41
CA GLN A 24 20.08 -2.77 -1.05
C GLN A 24 20.41 -4.10 -0.36
N LEU A 25 21.69 -4.41 -0.16
CA LEU A 25 22.14 -5.61 0.53
C LEU A 25 21.55 -5.71 1.95
N ARG A 26 21.57 -4.60 2.70
CA ARG A 26 20.92 -4.54 4.02
C ARG A 26 19.43 -4.86 3.94
N ASN A 27 18.70 -4.30 2.96
CA ASN A 27 17.27 -4.57 2.80
C ASN A 27 17.02 -6.04 2.46
N ASP A 28 17.84 -6.62 1.59
CA ASP A 28 17.72 -8.03 1.19
C ASP A 28 18.02 -8.97 2.38
N ALA A 29 19.01 -8.63 3.21
CA ALA A 29 19.32 -9.36 4.44
C ALA A 29 18.15 -9.27 5.46
N VAL A 30 17.61 -8.07 5.69
CA VAL A 30 16.46 -7.87 6.59
C VAL A 30 15.25 -8.63 6.08
N LEU A 31 14.98 -8.59 4.78
CA LEU A 31 13.88 -9.34 4.17
C LEU A 31 14.08 -10.85 4.36
N SER A 32 15.28 -11.37 4.06
CA SER A 32 15.59 -12.79 4.20
C SER A 32 15.34 -13.31 5.62
N VAL A 33 15.75 -12.52 6.63
CA VAL A 33 15.50 -12.84 8.04
C VAL A 33 14.02 -12.76 8.36
N TYR A 34 13.32 -11.72 7.88
CA TYR A 34 11.89 -11.53 8.16
C TYR A 34 11.02 -12.63 7.56
N LEU A 35 11.33 -13.07 6.35
CA LEU A 35 10.58 -14.14 5.66
C LEU A 35 10.70 -15.52 6.33
N LYS A 36 11.73 -15.75 7.13
CA LYS A 36 11.88 -16.97 7.94
C LYS A 36 11.00 -16.96 9.21
N ARG A 37 10.44 -15.80 9.57
CA ARG A 37 9.56 -15.68 10.73
C ARG A 37 8.15 -16.16 10.37
N SER A 38 7.55 -16.90 11.29
CA SER A 38 6.15 -17.33 11.20
C SER A 38 5.36 -16.79 12.37
N THR A 39 4.04 -16.88 12.28
CA THR A 39 3.12 -16.64 13.40
C THR A 39 2.35 -17.92 13.67
N ARG A 40 2.09 -18.21 14.95
CA ARG A 40 1.36 -19.41 15.38
C ARG A 40 -0.05 -19.48 14.79
N ALA A 41 -0.66 -18.32 14.54
CA ALA A 41 -2.00 -18.23 13.99
C ALA A 41 -2.07 -18.52 12.45
N LEU A 42 -0.93 -18.56 11.74
CA LEU A 42 -0.95 -18.72 10.28
C LEU A 42 -1.66 -19.98 9.80
N PRO A 43 -1.43 -21.19 10.35
CA PRO A 43 -2.11 -22.40 9.86
C PRO A 43 -3.63 -22.32 10.02
N ALA A 44 -4.14 -21.85 11.15
CA ALA A 44 -5.57 -21.67 11.39
C ALA A 44 -6.14 -20.60 10.43
N PHE A 45 -5.46 -19.47 10.30
CA PHE A 45 -5.85 -18.40 9.37
C PHE A 45 -5.97 -18.91 7.92
N LEU A 46 -5.02 -19.72 7.44
CA LEU A 46 -5.06 -20.29 6.10
C LEU A 46 -6.21 -21.30 5.94
N HIS A 47 -6.46 -22.11 6.96
CA HIS A 47 -7.57 -23.06 6.97
C HIS A 47 -8.91 -22.33 6.85
N ASP A 48 -9.14 -21.31 7.69
CA ASP A 48 -10.38 -20.54 7.74
C ASP A 48 -10.64 -19.75 6.44
N ASN A 49 -9.56 -19.34 5.75
CA ASN A 49 -9.63 -18.59 4.51
C ASN A 49 -9.41 -19.45 3.23
N ALA A 50 -9.34 -20.77 3.35
CA ALA A 50 -9.25 -21.68 2.19
C ALA A 50 -10.43 -21.51 1.20
N PRO A 51 -11.68 -21.20 1.60
CA PRO A 51 -12.77 -20.90 0.68
C PRO A 51 -12.57 -19.70 -0.23
N LEU A 52 -11.56 -18.86 0.02
CA LEU A 52 -11.20 -17.72 -0.82
C LEU A 52 -10.35 -18.11 -2.05
N HIS A 53 -10.05 -19.38 -2.23
CA HIS A 53 -9.42 -19.89 -3.45
C HIS A 53 -10.23 -19.45 -4.69
N GLY A 54 -9.56 -18.88 -5.69
CA GLY A 54 -10.19 -18.39 -6.92
C GLY A 54 -11.08 -17.14 -6.75
N LYS A 55 -11.16 -16.54 -5.56
CA LYS A 55 -11.93 -15.30 -5.30
C LYS A 55 -11.08 -14.05 -5.47
N ASN A 56 -11.73 -12.88 -5.45
CA ASN A 56 -11.04 -11.59 -5.36
C ASN A 56 -10.78 -11.26 -3.89
N ILE A 57 -9.55 -10.98 -3.53
CA ILE A 57 -9.19 -10.63 -2.16
C ILE A 57 -8.56 -9.24 -2.06
N ALA A 58 -8.96 -8.50 -1.04
CA ALA A 58 -8.37 -7.21 -0.66
C ALA A 58 -7.56 -7.39 0.62
N LEU A 59 -6.27 -7.05 0.56
CA LEU A 59 -5.29 -7.22 1.63
C LEU A 59 -5.01 -5.86 2.24
N VAL A 60 -5.40 -5.65 3.49
CA VAL A 60 -5.17 -4.40 4.22
C VAL A 60 -4.07 -4.60 5.24
N ILE A 61 -3.04 -3.76 5.21
CA ILE A 61 -1.99 -3.76 6.23
C ILE A 61 -2.32 -2.68 7.26
N ALA A 62 -2.84 -3.09 8.41
CA ALA A 62 -3.17 -2.21 9.52
C ALA A 62 -1.91 -1.84 10.32
N PHE A 63 -1.85 -0.60 10.81
CA PHE A 63 -0.73 -0.09 11.60
C PHE A 63 -1.20 0.94 12.65
N GLY A 64 -1.55 0.47 13.85
CA GLY A 64 -1.78 1.29 15.03
C GLY A 64 -2.98 2.25 15.00
N GLN A 65 -3.90 2.10 14.03
CA GLN A 65 -5.03 3.01 13.82
C GLN A 65 -6.35 2.23 13.66
N PRO A 66 -6.92 1.71 14.75
CA PRO A 66 -8.14 0.90 14.71
C PRO A 66 -9.34 1.68 14.16
N ARG A 67 -9.50 2.96 14.51
CA ARG A 67 -10.62 3.80 14.04
C ARG A 67 -10.58 4.03 12.51
N VAL A 68 -9.39 4.24 11.96
CA VAL A 68 -9.22 4.39 10.49
C VAL A 68 -9.60 3.10 9.78
N LEU A 69 -9.16 1.96 10.33
CA LEU A 69 -9.52 0.65 9.80
C LEU A 69 -11.02 0.38 9.90
N ASP A 70 -11.66 0.72 11.02
CA ASP A 70 -13.12 0.58 11.22
C ASP A 70 -13.88 1.36 10.14
N PHE A 71 -13.46 2.58 9.87
CA PHE A 71 -14.06 3.40 8.83
C PHE A 71 -13.85 2.84 7.41
N LEU A 72 -12.62 2.38 7.10
CA LEU A 72 -12.37 1.70 5.82
C LEU A 72 -13.29 0.49 5.65
N LEU A 73 -13.36 -0.41 6.63
CA LEU A 73 -14.14 -1.64 6.53
C LEU A 73 -15.64 -1.37 6.43
N ALA A 74 -16.15 -0.36 7.13
CA ALA A 74 -17.53 0.09 7.01
C ALA A 74 -17.85 0.58 5.59
N LYS A 75 -16.96 1.39 4.99
CA LYS A 75 -17.14 1.87 3.61
C LYS A 75 -16.90 0.76 2.58
N ALA A 76 -15.94 -0.13 2.84
CA ALA A 76 -15.67 -1.26 1.96
C ALA A 76 -16.87 -2.21 1.85
N SER A 77 -17.59 -2.49 2.95
CA SER A 77 -18.81 -3.29 2.92
C SER A 77 -19.92 -2.69 2.05
N GLN A 78 -19.94 -1.36 1.92
CA GLN A 78 -20.89 -0.63 1.09
C GLN A 78 -20.49 -0.57 -0.39
N PHE A 79 -19.19 -0.39 -0.66
CA PHE A 79 -18.70 0.00 -2.00
C PHE A 79 -17.85 -1.04 -2.72
N LEU A 80 -17.47 -2.16 -2.07
CA LEU A 80 -16.65 -3.21 -2.70
C LEU A 80 -17.37 -4.58 -2.65
N PRO A 81 -18.40 -4.78 -3.47
CA PRO A 81 -19.27 -5.97 -3.39
C PRO A 81 -18.60 -7.26 -3.81
N ASP A 82 -17.51 -7.19 -4.61
CA ASP A 82 -16.84 -8.36 -5.19
C ASP A 82 -15.54 -8.76 -4.48
N ALA A 83 -15.19 -8.11 -3.36
CA ALA A 83 -13.91 -8.31 -2.68
C ALA A 83 -14.07 -8.87 -1.27
N HIS A 84 -13.27 -9.89 -0.94
CA HIS A 84 -13.13 -10.42 0.42
C HIS A 84 -11.94 -9.76 1.11
N PHE A 85 -12.19 -9.10 2.25
CA PHE A 85 -11.15 -8.39 2.99
C PHE A 85 -10.40 -9.31 3.96
N LEU A 86 -9.08 -9.19 3.94
CA LEU A 86 -8.17 -9.78 4.91
C LEU A 86 -7.28 -8.71 5.51
N VAL A 87 -7.22 -8.62 6.82
CA VAL A 87 -6.45 -7.61 7.55
C VAL A 87 -5.21 -8.24 8.17
N PHE A 88 -4.08 -7.63 7.88
CA PHE A 88 -2.76 -8.03 8.36
C PHE A 88 -2.20 -6.95 9.28
N ASP A 89 -2.09 -7.25 10.55
CA ASP A 89 -1.69 -6.27 11.54
C ASP A 89 -0.17 -6.22 11.72
N ASN A 90 0.41 -5.11 11.29
CA ASN A 90 1.84 -4.81 11.40
C ASN A 90 2.15 -3.85 12.57
N SER A 91 1.21 -3.68 13.51
CA SER A 91 1.37 -2.77 14.65
C SER A 91 2.46 -3.26 15.63
N PRO A 92 3.30 -2.36 16.14
CA PRO A 92 4.31 -2.72 17.14
C PRO A 92 3.74 -2.90 18.54
N LYS A 93 2.64 -2.19 18.90
CA LYS A 93 2.02 -2.20 20.23
C LYS A 93 0.96 -3.29 20.33
N THR A 94 1.01 -4.06 21.39
CA THR A 94 0.02 -5.13 21.67
C THR A 94 -1.39 -4.58 21.87
N THR A 95 -1.54 -3.43 22.53
CA THR A 95 -2.84 -2.77 22.72
C THR A 95 -3.52 -2.45 21.39
N ALA A 96 -2.78 -1.84 20.46
CA ALA A 96 -3.32 -1.55 19.13
C ALA A 96 -3.72 -2.84 18.38
N ARG A 97 -2.99 -3.95 18.56
CA ARG A 97 -3.36 -5.24 17.96
C ARG A 97 -4.68 -5.76 18.45
N VAL A 98 -4.93 -5.68 19.75
CA VAL A 98 -6.21 -6.09 20.35
C VAL A 98 -7.36 -5.26 19.78
N GLU A 99 -7.21 -3.94 19.71
CA GLU A 99 -8.23 -3.05 19.14
C GLU A 99 -8.49 -3.31 17.65
N ILE A 100 -7.44 -3.57 16.85
CA ILE A 100 -7.55 -3.90 15.44
C ILE A 100 -8.25 -5.25 15.23
N GLU A 101 -7.93 -6.25 16.06
CA GLU A 101 -8.58 -7.56 16.02
C GLU A 101 -10.08 -7.44 16.35
N GLU A 102 -10.44 -6.60 17.34
CA GLU A 102 -11.82 -6.28 17.68
C GLU A 102 -12.58 -5.67 16.50
N VAL A 103 -11.97 -4.70 15.80
CA VAL A 103 -12.53 -4.10 14.58
C VAL A 103 -12.76 -5.18 13.53
N CYS A 104 -11.78 -6.06 13.30
CA CYS A 104 -11.91 -7.14 12.31
C CYS A 104 -13.05 -8.10 12.67
N ARG A 105 -13.22 -8.44 13.96
CA ARG A 105 -14.30 -9.29 14.44
C ARG A 105 -15.68 -8.62 14.25
N LYS A 106 -15.79 -7.31 14.55
CA LYS A 106 -17.00 -6.50 14.31
C LYS A 106 -17.43 -6.56 12.84
N HIS A 107 -16.49 -6.44 11.91
CA HIS A 107 -16.75 -6.46 10.46
C HIS A 107 -16.74 -7.86 9.85
N LYS A 108 -16.49 -8.92 10.64
CA LYS A 108 -16.42 -10.32 10.20
C LYS A 108 -15.40 -10.54 9.07
N VAL A 109 -14.25 -9.86 9.14
CA VAL A 109 -13.13 -10.01 8.22
C VAL A 109 -11.99 -10.80 8.82
N GLY A 110 -11.25 -11.55 7.98
CA GLY A 110 -10.11 -12.33 8.44
C GLY A 110 -9.00 -11.44 9.00
N TYR A 111 -8.46 -11.79 10.18
CA TYR A 111 -7.39 -11.06 10.87
C TYR A 111 -6.18 -11.95 11.09
N LEU A 112 -4.99 -11.42 10.81
CA LEU A 112 -3.72 -12.07 11.13
C LEU A 112 -2.70 -11.05 11.64
N ALA A 113 -2.25 -11.23 12.90
CA ALA A 113 -1.12 -10.49 13.42
C ALA A 113 0.18 -10.96 12.74
N LEU A 114 0.84 -10.05 12.03
CA LEU A 114 2.12 -10.35 11.37
C LEU A 114 3.25 -10.60 12.37
N PRO A 115 4.29 -11.35 11.98
CA PRO A 115 5.51 -11.44 12.77
C PRO A 115 6.05 -10.06 13.08
N ARG A 116 6.54 -9.84 14.31
CA ARG A 116 7.11 -8.54 14.68
C ARG A 116 8.32 -8.22 13.81
N ASN A 117 8.35 -7.02 13.25
CA ASN A 117 9.54 -6.52 12.59
C ASN A 117 10.14 -5.35 13.38
N SER A 118 11.47 -5.32 13.46
CA SER A 118 12.22 -4.31 14.21
C SER A 118 12.56 -3.07 13.40
N THR A 119 12.13 -2.99 12.14
CA THR A 119 12.46 -1.83 11.31
C THR A 119 11.62 -0.61 11.70
N ARG A 120 12.31 0.50 11.97
CA ARG A 120 11.68 1.78 12.30
C ARG A 120 11.23 2.57 11.07
N HIS A 121 11.69 2.19 9.89
CA HIS A 121 11.36 2.90 8.66
C HIS A 121 10.00 2.42 8.13
N PRO A 122 8.99 3.31 8.06
CA PRO A 122 7.61 2.91 7.74
C PRO A 122 7.48 2.15 6.43
N ASN A 123 7.96 2.76 5.33
CA ASN A 123 7.84 2.14 4.00
C ASN A 123 8.59 0.79 3.91
N ARG A 124 9.73 0.63 4.64
CA ARG A 124 10.40 -0.68 4.71
C ARG A 124 9.52 -1.68 5.47
N SER A 125 8.97 -1.27 6.60
CA SER A 125 8.05 -2.10 7.38
C SER A 125 6.87 -2.58 6.53
N HIS A 126 6.28 -1.67 5.76
CA HIS A 126 5.19 -1.95 4.84
C HIS A 126 5.60 -2.93 3.73
N GLY A 127 6.72 -2.66 3.04
CA GLY A 127 7.22 -3.55 1.98
C GLY A 127 7.61 -4.96 2.46
N LEU A 128 8.13 -5.08 3.70
CA LEU A 128 8.37 -6.38 4.35
C LEU A 128 7.04 -7.12 4.58
N ALA A 129 6.03 -6.43 5.11
CA ALA A 129 4.70 -7.00 5.35
C ALA A 129 4.07 -7.49 4.04
N MET A 130 4.03 -6.65 3.00
CA MET A 130 3.50 -7.03 1.68
C MET A 130 4.19 -8.27 1.12
N THR A 131 5.54 -8.32 1.19
CA THR A 131 6.31 -9.46 0.67
C THR A 131 6.03 -10.74 1.46
N TRP A 132 5.92 -10.63 2.78
CA TRP A 132 5.59 -11.76 3.65
C TRP A 132 4.18 -12.28 3.37
N ILE A 133 3.19 -11.39 3.25
CA ILE A 133 1.79 -11.73 2.93
C ILE A 133 1.71 -12.43 1.57
N PHE A 134 2.37 -11.90 0.55
CA PHE A 134 2.38 -12.54 -0.76
C PHE A 134 2.92 -13.97 -0.70
N ARG A 135 4.06 -14.16 -0.02
CA ARG A 135 4.73 -15.47 0.03
C ARG A 135 4.01 -16.50 0.89
N ASN A 136 3.46 -16.07 2.03
CA ASN A 136 2.93 -17.01 3.04
C ASN A 136 1.40 -17.14 2.99
N VAL A 137 0.69 -16.17 2.44
CA VAL A 137 -0.78 -16.15 2.43
C VAL A 137 -1.32 -16.20 1.01
N VAL A 138 -0.98 -15.24 0.16
CA VAL A 138 -1.54 -15.15 -1.20
C VAL A 138 -1.23 -16.42 -2.01
N ARG A 139 0.02 -16.90 -1.94
CA ARG A 139 0.43 -18.13 -2.62
C ARG A 139 -0.26 -19.38 -2.08
N ALA A 140 -0.61 -19.40 -0.80
CA ALA A 140 -1.33 -20.52 -0.17
C ALA A 140 -2.82 -20.51 -0.52
N ILE A 141 -3.48 -19.35 -0.48
CA ILE A 141 -4.91 -19.19 -0.80
C ILE A 141 -5.16 -19.33 -2.30
N GLN A 142 -4.24 -18.88 -3.16
CA GLN A 142 -4.37 -18.90 -4.62
C GLN A 142 -5.66 -18.19 -5.10
N PRO A 143 -5.84 -16.91 -4.81
CA PRO A 143 -7.01 -16.16 -5.25
C PRO A 143 -7.00 -15.96 -6.78
N ARG A 144 -8.13 -15.55 -7.38
CA ARG A 144 -8.16 -15.11 -8.78
C ARG A 144 -7.32 -13.84 -8.96
N MET A 145 -7.52 -12.88 -8.08
CA MET A 145 -6.74 -11.65 -8.00
C MET A 145 -6.59 -11.21 -6.54
N PHE A 146 -5.59 -10.39 -6.29
CA PHE A 146 -5.42 -9.74 -5.00
C PHE A 146 -5.09 -8.26 -5.17
N ALA A 147 -5.54 -7.45 -4.20
CA ALA A 147 -5.22 -6.03 -4.11
C ALA A 147 -4.56 -5.73 -2.77
N PHE A 148 -3.50 -4.94 -2.74
CA PHE A 148 -3.09 -4.25 -1.52
C PHE A 148 -3.78 -2.90 -1.47
N ILE A 149 -4.42 -2.61 -0.33
CA ILE A 149 -5.17 -1.37 -0.07
C ILE A 149 -4.68 -0.80 1.25
N ASP A 150 -4.18 0.45 1.23
CA ASP A 150 -3.81 1.14 2.47
C ASP A 150 -5.04 1.36 3.34
N HIS A 151 -4.89 1.20 4.66
CA HIS A 151 -6.02 1.34 5.59
C HIS A 151 -6.59 2.77 5.67
N ASP A 152 -5.89 3.77 5.13
CA ASP A 152 -6.33 5.16 5.01
C ASP A 152 -6.77 5.55 3.58
N LEU A 153 -7.03 4.56 2.74
CA LEU A 153 -7.63 4.71 1.42
C LEU A 153 -9.10 4.29 1.47
N ILE A 154 -10.00 5.27 1.48
CA ILE A 154 -11.43 5.09 1.75
C ILE A 154 -12.24 5.15 0.46
N PRO A 155 -13.03 4.13 0.12
CA PRO A 155 -13.89 4.18 -1.05
C PRO A 155 -15.12 5.06 -0.77
N PHE A 156 -15.54 5.85 -1.76
CA PHE A 156 -16.75 6.66 -1.71
C PHE A 156 -17.70 6.39 -2.90
N LYS A 157 -17.33 5.51 -3.79
CA LYS A 157 -18.14 4.99 -4.90
C LYS A 157 -17.92 3.49 -5.06
N THR A 158 -18.89 2.82 -5.67
CA THR A 158 -18.79 1.39 -5.96
C THR A 158 -17.58 1.07 -6.83
N VAL A 159 -16.80 0.12 -6.40
CA VAL A 159 -15.61 -0.41 -7.09
C VAL A 159 -15.71 -1.93 -7.12
N GLU A 160 -15.82 -2.49 -8.30
CA GLU A 160 -15.65 -3.92 -8.51
C GLU A 160 -14.19 -4.19 -8.88
N LEU A 161 -13.41 -4.70 -7.91
CA LEU A 161 -11.97 -4.89 -8.09
C LEU A 161 -11.66 -5.84 -9.25
N GLY A 162 -12.49 -6.86 -9.44
CA GLY A 162 -12.36 -7.80 -10.54
C GLY A 162 -12.55 -7.17 -11.91
N GLN A 163 -13.53 -6.27 -12.06
CA GLN A 163 -13.75 -5.51 -13.30
C GLN A 163 -12.66 -4.45 -13.48
N THR A 164 -12.31 -3.77 -12.38
CA THR A 164 -11.23 -2.77 -12.36
C THR A 164 -9.90 -3.36 -12.84
N LEU A 165 -9.57 -4.58 -12.44
CA LEU A 165 -8.40 -5.26 -12.96
C LEU A 165 -8.61 -5.77 -14.39
N GLY A 166 -9.78 -6.35 -14.69
CA GLY A 166 -10.10 -6.97 -15.98
C GLY A 166 -9.10 -8.08 -16.32
N ASN A 167 -8.61 -8.06 -17.55
CA ASN A 167 -7.61 -9.00 -18.05
C ASN A 167 -6.17 -8.51 -17.88
N ARG A 168 -5.96 -7.38 -17.21
CA ARG A 168 -4.62 -6.80 -17.00
C ARG A 168 -3.80 -7.65 -16.04
N PRO A 169 -2.48 -7.69 -16.20
CA PRO A 169 -1.59 -8.37 -15.25
C PRO A 169 -1.58 -7.69 -13.88
N PHE A 170 -1.76 -6.38 -13.87
CA PHE A 170 -1.83 -5.53 -12.68
C PHE A 170 -2.52 -4.21 -12.99
N PHE A 171 -2.94 -3.47 -11.94
CA PHE A 171 -3.56 -2.16 -12.04
C PHE A 171 -3.28 -1.33 -10.79
N GLY A 172 -3.18 -0.02 -10.93
CA GLY A 172 -2.98 0.94 -9.84
C GLY A 172 -2.33 2.22 -10.33
N PRO A 173 -2.20 3.24 -9.48
CA PRO A 173 -1.46 4.46 -9.82
C PRO A 173 0.02 4.19 -9.96
N VAL A 174 0.62 4.77 -10.97
CA VAL A 174 2.05 4.64 -11.21
C VAL A 174 2.85 5.66 -10.40
N ARG A 175 4.01 5.22 -9.93
CA ARG A 175 5.02 6.04 -9.28
C ARG A 175 6.31 5.97 -10.08
N THR A 176 6.78 7.12 -10.52
CA THR A 176 8.10 7.31 -11.14
C THR A 176 9.02 8.02 -10.15
N HIS A 177 10.32 7.80 -10.27
CA HIS A 177 11.27 8.56 -9.48
C HIS A 177 11.52 9.93 -10.14
N LYS A 178 11.50 10.99 -9.31
CA LYS A 178 11.90 12.34 -9.69
C LYS A 178 13.24 12.65 -9.02
N SER A 179 14.36 12.20 -9.59
CA SER A 179 15.67 12.70 -9.18
C SER A 179 16.47 13.15 -10.39
N THR A 180 17.12 14.27 -10.24
CA THR A 180 17.89 14.96 -11.29
C THR A 180 19.07 14.16 -11.85
N GLU A 181 19.57 13.14 -11.13
CA GLU A 181 20.62 12.26 -11.63
C GLU A 181 20.12 10.89 -12.10
N ALA A 182 19.05 10.38 -11.49
CA ALA A 182 18.36 9.17 -11.96
C ALA A 182 17.60 9.43 -13.28
N ASP A 183 17.32 10.67 -13.64
CA ASP A 183 16.69 11.03 -14.91
C ASP A 183 17.50 10.57 -16.14
N LYS A 184 18.80 10.36 -15.99
CA LYS A 184 19.66 9.86 -17.07
C LYS A 184 19.66 8.33 -17.21
N ILE A 185 19.36 7.59 -16.13
CA ILE A 185 19.40 6.11 -16.12
C ILE A 185 18.00 5.54 -15.83
N GLY A 186 17.14 6.26 -15.13
CA GLY A 186 15.88 5.78 -14.55
C GLY A 186 14.60 6.36 -15.14
N SER A 187 14.68 7.21 -16.18
CA SER A 187 13.49 7.89 -16.74
C SER A 187 12.40 6.95 -17.27
N GLN A 188 12.72 5.67 -17.43
CA GLN A 188 11.79 4.64 -17.88
C GLN A 188 11.36 3.67 -16.77
N CYS A 189 11.90 3.79 -15.55
CA CYS A 189 11.55 2.89 -14.46
C CYS A 189 10.36 3.43 -13.67
N TRP A 190 9.43 2.55 -13.35
CA TRP A 190 8.24 2.87 -12.56
C TRP A 190 7.80 1.68 -11.70
N SER A 191 6.95 1.93 -10.75
CA SER A 191 6.26 0.90 -9.95
C SER A 191 4.83 1.32 -9.69
N LEU A 192 3.97 0.38 -9.32
CA LEU A 192 2.65 0.74 -8.78
C LEU A 192 2.80 1.33 -7.38
N TRP A 193 1.88 2.23 -7.04
CA TRP A 193 1.77 2.70 -5.68
C TRP A 193 1.29 1.58 -4.75
N ALA A 194 2.08 1.27 -3.74
CA ALA A 194 1.83 0.18 -2.81
C ALA A 194 0.52 0.31 -2.01
N GLY A 195 -0.03 1.53 -1.89
CA GLY A 195 -1.29 1.78 -1.19
C GLY A 195 -2.56 1.48 -1.99
N TYR A 196 -2.44 1.26 -3.30
CA TYR A 196 -3.52 0.78 -4.16
C TYR A 196 -2.93 0.06 -5.36
N CYS A 197 -2.76 -1.23 -5.27
CA CYS A 197 -2.23 -2.04 -6.37
C CYS A 197 -2.89 -3.41 -6.43
N LEU A 198 -3.40 -3.73 -7.60
CA LEU A 198 -4.12 -4.95 -7.93
C LEU A 198 -3.22 -5.83 -8.80
N TYR A 199 -3.29 -7.14 -8.60
CA TYR A 199 -2.52 -8.12 -9.36
C TYR A 199 -3.37 -9.31 -9.76
N ASN A 200 -3.26 -9.73 -11.01
CA ASN A 200 -3.78 -11.02 -11.47
C ASN A 200 -2.88 -12.13 -10.93
N PHE A 201 -3.41 -12.99 -10.07
CA PHE A 201 -2.61 -14.01 -9.41
C PHE A 201 -1.97 -14.98 -10.41
N SER A 202 -2.69 -15.38 -11.47
CA SER A 202 -2.18 -16.31 -12.48
C SER A 202 -0.91 -15.80 -13.18
N VAL A 203 -0.76 -14.47 -13.32
CA VAL A 203 0.40 -13.82 -13.93
C VAL A 203 1.59 -13.77 -12.98
N VAL A 204 1.33 -13.54 -11.68
CA VAL A 204 2.40 -13.22 -10.72
C VAL A 204 2.76 -14.38 -9.78
N LYS A 205 2.02 -15.46 -9.78
CA LYS A 205 2.16 -16.58 -8.82
C LYS A 205 3.57 -17.17 -8.76
N GLU A 206 4.26 -17.26 -9.89
CA GLU A 206 5.61 -17.84 -9.98
C GLU A 206 6.73 -16.77 -9.84
N LEU A 207 6.36 -15.48 -9.89
CA LEU A 207 7.35 -14.41 -9.80
C LEU A 207 7.84 -14.22 -8.36
N PRO A 208 9.13 -13.95 -8.15
CA PRO A 208 9.69 -13.69 -6.82
C PRO A 208 9.38 -12.25 -6.37
N LEU A 209 8.08 -11.88 -6.30
CA LEU A 209 7.69 -10.53 -5.94
C LEU A 209 8.31 -10.10 -4.63
N ASN A 210 8.82 -8.87 -4.65
CA ASN A 210 9.49 -8.21 -3.53
C ASN A 210 9.05 -6.75 -3.46
N PHE A 211 8.29 -6.40 -2.44
CA PHE A 211 7.70 -5.06 -2.29
C PHE A 211 8.62 -4.05 -1.58
N LEU A 212 9.90 -4.33 -1.42
CA LEU A 212 10.85 -3.33 -0.94
C LEU A 212 11.21 -2.31 -2.04
N TYR A 213 11.96 -1.26 -1.62
CA TYR A 213 12.47 -0.27 -2.57
C TYR A 213 13.51 -0.85 -3.52
N ASP A 214 13.65 -0.22 -4.66
CA ASP A 214 14.83 -0.36 -5.50
C ASP A 214 15.67 0.91 -5.41
N PHE A 215 16.73 0.87 -4.59
CA PHE A 215 17.60 2.03 -4.41
C PHE A 215 18.41 2.39 -5.65
N SER A 216 18.74 1.40 -6.48
CA SER A 216 19.53 1.62 -7.70
C SER A 216 18.71 2.40 -8.75
N ARG A 217 17.38 2.24 -8.73
CA ARG A 217 16.44 2.92 -9.64
C ARG A 217 15.66 4.04 -8.96
N GLY A 218 15.91 4.28 -7.67
CA GLY A 218 15.19 5.29 -6.90
C GLY A 218 13.70 5.03 -6.74
N LEU A 219 13.23 3.79 -6.92
CA LEU A 219 11.84 3.43 -6.77
C LEU A 219 11.49 3.12 -5.31
N ASP A 220 10.33 3.57 -4.87
CA ASP A 220 9.80 3.40 -3.51
C ASP A 220 9.25 1.97 -3.29
N THR A 221 8.43 1.78 -2.28
CA THR A 221 7.77 0.51 -1.92
C THR A 221 7.14 -0.15 -3.15
N GLY A 222 7.49 -1.40 -3.40
CA GLY A 222 7.10 -2.15 -4.61
C GLY A 222 8.10 -2.02 -5.78
N GLY A 223 9.10 -1.11 -5.69
CA GLY A 223 10.03 -0.84 -6.76
C GLY A 223 10.91 -2.01 -7.19
N ARG A 224 11.20 -2.96 -6.28
CA ARG A 224 11.95 -4.20 -6.63
C ARG A 224 11.23 -5.08 -7.65
N ASN A 225 9.92 -4.92 -7.79
CA ASN A 225 9.15 -5.64 -8.80
C ASN A 225 9.38 -5.13 -10.22
N TRP A 226 10.05 -3.98 -10.40
CA TRP A 226 10.48 -3.53 -11.73
C TRP A 226 11.24 -4.62 -12.47
N HIS A 227 12.21 -5.24 -11.84
CA HIS A 227 13.09 -6.21 -12.46
C HIS A 227 12.34 -7.49 -12.91
N TRP A 228 11.36 -7.94 -12.13
CA TRP A 228 10.67 -9.22 -12.35
C TRP A 228 9.35 -9.07 -13.09
N LEU A 229 8.71 -7.91 -13.00
CA LEU A 229 7.37 -7.70 -13.51
C LEU A 229 7.28 -6.48 -14.41
N TYR A 230 7.44 -5.27 -13.88
CA TYR A 230 7.01 -4.06 -14.59
C TYR A 230 7.81 -3.75 -15.85
N LYS A 231 9.10 -4.07 -15.91
CA LYS A 231 9.95 -3.82 -17.09
C LYS A 231 9.51 -4.56 -18.36
N HIS A 232 8.67 -5.58 -18.22
CA HIS A 232 8.16 -6.38 -19.34
C HIS A 232 6.90 -5.79 -19.97
N TYR A 233 6.42 -4.68 -19.42
CA TYR A 233 5.24 -3.98 -19.90
C TYR A 233 5.59 -2.55 -20.27
N ASP A 234 4.87 -2.01 -21.26
CA ASP A 234 5.03 -0.63 -21.68
C ASP A 234 4.75 0.35 -20.54
N GLN A 235 5.24 1.58 -20.70
CA GLN A 235 4.96 2.66 -19.77
C GLN A 235 3.46 2.87 -19.57
N PRO A 236 3.08 3.48 -18.41
CA PRO A 236 1.69 3.66 -18.05
C PRO A 236 0.87 4.32 -19.14
N ARG A 237 -0.23 3.71 -19.47
CA ARG A 237 -1.21 4.20 -20.42
C ARG A 237 -2.40 4.83 -19.70
N PRO A 238 -3.33 5.50 -20.41
CA PRO A 238 -4.55 6.07 -19.81
C PRO A 238 -5.44 5.09 -19.04
N ASP A 239 -5.23 3.78 -19.22
CA ASP A 239 -5.97 2.72 -18.54
C ASP A 239 -5.42 2.33 -17.15
N PHE A 240 -4.38 3.04 -16.65
CA PHE A 240 -3.93 2.93 -15.27
C PHE A 240 -4.72 3.88 -14.35
N ALA A 241 -4.75 3.56 -13.04
CA ALA A 241 -5.45 4.38 -12.08
C ALA A 241 -4.87 5.81 -12.02
N ASP A 242 -5.72 6.80 -12.13
CA ASP A 242 -5.36 8.19 -11.91
C ASP A 242 -5.18 8.48 -10.41
N SER A 243 -4.38 9.48 -10.11
CA SER A 243 -4.17 9.92 -8.72
C SER A 243 -3.78 11.40 -8.68
N HIS A 244 -4.71 12.26 -8.30
CA HIS A 244 -4.53 13.71 -8.23
C HIS A 244 -4.99 14.30 -6.89
N LYS A 245 -4.58 15.54 -6.62
CA LYS A 245 -5.05 16.28 -5.45
C LYS A 245 -6.36 16.99 -5.81
N ILE A 246 -7.30 16.95 -4.86
CA ILE A 246 -8.51 17.76 -4.87
C ILE A 246 -8.54 18.66 -3.64
N SER A 247 -9.23 19.79 -3.73
CA SER A 247 -9.47 20.69 -2.62
C SER A 247 -10.95 20.65 -2.29
N LEU A 248 -11.27 20.35 -1.03
CA LEU A 248 -12.64 20.33 -0.50
C LEU A 248 -12.78 21.40 0.56
N THR A 249 -13.79 22.26 0.43
CA THR A 249 -14.07 23.32 1.40
C THR A 249 -15.07 22.82 2.45
N ASP A 250 -14.71 22.93 3.72
CA ASP A 250 -15.63 22.65 4.84
C ASP A 250 -16.68 23.77 4.90
N SER A 251 -17.94 23.47 4.63
CA SER A 251 -19.04 24.43 4.65
C SER A 251 -19.29 25.06 6.01
N LYS A 252 -18.85 24.40 7.11
CA LYS A 252 -19.00 24.91 8.47
C LYS A 252 -17.92 25.93 8.86
N THR A 253 -16.71 25.74 8.38
CA THR A 253 -15.55 26.57 8.78
C THR A 253 -15.02 27.46 7.67
N GLY A 254 -15.43 27.23 6.41
CA GLY A 254 -14.88 27.90 5.23
C GLY A 254 -13.43 27.47 4.88
N LEU A 255 -12.84 26.52 5.61
CA LEU A 255 -11.46 26.08 5.38
C LEU A 255 -11.37 25.09 4.23
N ALA A 256 -10.39 25.29 3.37
CA ALA A 256 -10.08 24.35 2.28
C ALA A 256 -9.08 23.28 2.74
N HIS A 257 -9.43 22.03 2.50
CA HIS A 257 -8.64 20.86 2.84
C HIS A 257 -8.17 20.13 1.57
N GLN A 258 -6.86 19.88 1.48
CA GLN A 258 -6.30 19.10 0.36
C GLN A 258 -6.26 17.63 0.68
N VAL A 259 -6.95 16.83 -0.12
CA VAL A 259 -6.91 15.38 -0.09
C VAL A 259 -6.50 14.83 -1.45
N ARG A 260 -6.20 13.55 -1.53
CA ARG A 260 -5.87 12.90 -2.79
C ARG A 260 -7.03 12.00 -3.21
N MET A 261 -7.51 12.20 -4.43
CA MET A 261 -8.43 11.27 -5.09
C MET A 261 -7.64 10.25 -5.89
N VAL A 262 -8.08 8.99 -5.86
CA VAL A 262 -7.50 7.89 -6.59
C VAL A 262 -8.60 7.19 -7.38
N ASP A 263 -8.35 6.99 -8.67
CA ASP A 263 -9.25 6.30 -9.61
C ASP A 263 -10.70 6.87 -9.63
N GLY A 264 -10.85 8.16 -9.26
CA GLY A 264 -12.15 8.84 -9.18
C GLY A 264 -13.15 8.23 -8.19
N ARG A 265 -12.72 7.29 -7.34
CA ARG A 265 -13.57 6.46 -6.47
C ARG A 265 -13.06 6.32 -5.05
N TRP A 266 -11.80 6.72 -4.77
CA TRP A 266 -11.16 6.58 -3.49
C TRP A 266 -10.61 7.90 -2.98
N LEU A 267 -10.73 8.13 -1.68
CA LEU A 267 -10.04 9.20 -0.96
C LEU A 267 -8.86 8.65 -0.18
N TYR A 268 -7.71 9.26 -0.34
CA TYR A 268 -6.51 8.93 0.40
C TYR A 268 -6.20 10.01 1.45
N PHE A 269 -6.30 9.63 2.70
CA PHE A 269 -6.02 10.48 3.86
C PHE A 269 -4.58 10.31 4.34
N ARG A 270 -3.67 10.81 3.53
CA ARG A 270 -2.23 10.63 3.67
C ARG A 270 -1.71 10.83 5.10
N GLY A 271 -0.98 9.82 5.61
CA GLY A 271 -0.16 9.92 6.81
C GLY A 271 -0.90 9.73 8.11
N THR A 272 -2.12 9.19 8.09
CA THR A 272 -2.89 8.87 9.30
C THR A 272 -2.14 7.91 10.23
N SER A 273 -1.33 7.00 9.68
CA SER A 273 -0.51 6.06 10.47
C SER A 273 0.59 6.72 11.32
N TYR A 274 0.96 7.97 11.02
CA TYR A 274 2.11 8.63 11.62
C TYR A 274 1.77 9.86 12.45
N ARG A 275 0.51 10.35 12.39
CA ARG A 275 0.06 11.55 13.09
C ARG A 275 -0.66 11.20 14.37
N ARG A 276 -0.34 11.90 15.47
CA ARG A 276 -1.02 11.72 16.76
C ARG A 276 -2.45 12.27 16.77
N GLU A 277 -2.74 13.24 15.88
CA GLU A 277 -3.99 13.99 15.80
C GLU A 277 -5.08 13.32 14.95
N VAL A 278 -4.89 12.05 14.56
CA VAL A 278 -5.82 11.33 13.66
C VAL A 278 -7.22 11.24 14.25
N GLN A 279 -7.35 11.14 15.56
CA GLN A 279 -8.66 11.03 16.23
C GLN A 279 -9.54 12.25 15.96
N GLU A 280 -8.97 13.45 16.05
CA GLU A 280 -9.69 14.72 15.81
C GLU A 280 -10.01 14.93 14.32
N GLN A 281 -9.16 14.40 13.44
CA GLN A 281 -9.34 14.52 11.99
C GLN A 281 -10.33 13.49 11.42
N MET A 282 -10.63 12.39 12.12
CA MET A 282 -11.51 11.34 11.59
C MET A 282 -12.91 11.85 11.29
N ASP A 283 -13.49 12.69 12.15
CA ASP A 283 -14.82 13.27 11.92
C ASP A 283 -14.84 14.15 10.65
N LEU A 284 -13.74 14.84 10.39
CA LEU A 284 -13.55 15.62 9.15
C LEU A 284 -13.49 14.70 7.93
N TYR A 285 -12.71 13.63 8.01
CA TYR A 285 -12.55 12.66 6.92
C TYR A 285 -13.84 11.91 6.62
N GLU A 286 -14.62 11.57 7.66
CA GLU A 286 -15.93 10.96 7.51
C GLU A 286 -16.91 11.88 6.79
N ARG A 287 -16.94 13.18 7.15
CA ARG A 287 -17.77 14.17 6.46
C ARG A 287 -17.38 14.32 4.99
N MET A 288 -16.08 14.43 4.69
CA MET A 288 -15.57 14.51 3.32
C MET A 288 -15.99 13.29 2.48
N ALA A 289 -15.78 12.08 2.99
CA ALA A 289 -16.11 10.85 2.28
C ALA A 289 -17.62 10.71 2.07
N ASN A 290 -18.43 11.10 3.06
CA ASN A 290 -19.90 11.05 2.95
C ASN A 290 -20.41 12.08 1.94
N ALA A 291 -19.89 13.29 1.92
CA ALA A 291 -20.26 14.30 0.94
C ALA A 291 -19.94 13.84 -0.49
N LEU A 292 -18.74 13.33 -0.73
CA LEU A 292 -18.36 12.80 -2.04
C LEU A 292 -19.18 11.58 -2.47
N ALA A 293 -19.58 10.74 -1.51
CA ALA A 293 -20.47 9.62 -1.80
C ALA A 293 -21.86 10.09 -2.22
N ALA A 294 -22.35 11.19 -1.65
CA ALA A 294 -23.68 11.74 -1.95
C ALA A 294 -23.72 12.55 -3.25
N THR A 295 -22.67 13.33 -3.55
CA THR A 295 -22.67 14.35 -4.60
C THR A 295 -21.70 14.04 -5.76
N GLY A 296 -20.78 13.11 -5.56
CA GLY A 296 -19.81 12.70 -6.59
C GLY A 296 -18.49 13.48 -6.56
N PRO A 297 -17.53 13.14 -7.45
CA PRO A 297 -16.16 13.64 -7.43
C PRO A 297 -16.04 15.12 -7.85
N GLU A 298 -17.07 15.70 -8.44
CA GLU A 298 -17.13 17.12 -8.84
C GLU A 298 -17.38 18.05 -7.63
N THR A 299 -17.63 17.48 -6.46
CA THR A 299 -17.91 18.25 -5.24
C THR A 299 -16.68 19.04 -4.81
N THR A 300 -16.89 20.33 -4.53
CA THR A 300 -15.87 21.27 -4.03
C THR A 300 -16.06 21.62 -2.56
N SER A 301 -17.21 21.26 -1.95
CA SER A 301 -17.53 21.56 -0.54
C SER A 301 -18.23 20.37 0.15
N PHE A 302 -18.18 20.32 1.49
CA PHE A 302 -18.76 19.28 2.33
C PHE A 302 -19.29 19.83 3.67
#